data_bab47cc437d7bbdad15c4633e8b35a4f
#
_entry.id   bab47cc437d7bbdad15c4633e8b35a4f
#
_cell.length_a   1.000
_cell.length_b   1.000
_cell.length_c   1.000
_cell.angle_alpha   90.00
_cell.angle_beta   90.00
_cell.angle_gamma   90.00
#
_symmetry.space_group_name_H-M   'P 1'
#
loop_
_entity.id
_entity.type
_entity.pdbx_description
1 polymer ?
#
loop_
_entity_poly.entity_id
_entity_poly.type
_entity_poly.pdbx_seq_one_letter_code
_entity_poly.pdbx_strand_id
1 'polypeptide(L)'
;MKRYYHICKLNITLDAPYFFKSGVYSRLFEVKADDNADIYYHISYCDSLPEKGEENADSVFLDFPMGADEGSVVVFDSKTARDIYVYIKKRNANILMDERFIFDTLKLTDIMMFHNVMTLHSSLVNINNSAVHFCAPSGTGKSTQAELWKKYRSAKIINGDKSALIFTPDGVLSASLPFCGTSGICENYYINTRAAVFLSQGDKNVISKPDLGEIFSLMSRDIVANTSVPVFASAAAELILKTAQNVDIFSLSCLPDAGAVETLEHALSNKTEGMA
;
A
#
# COMPACT_ATOMS: atom_id res chain seq x y z
N MET A 1 -23.98 -10.03 6.03
CA MET A 1 -23.64 -8.88 6.91
C MET A 1 -22.71 -7.96 6.15
N LYS A 2 -22.89 -6.64 6.27
CA LYS A 2 -22.04 -5.68 5.55
C LYS A 2 -21.15 -4.89 6.52
N ARG A 3 -19.95 -4.58 6.08
CA ARG A 3 -19.03 -3.61 6.70
C ARG A 3 -18.56 -2.63 5.65
N TYR A 4 -18.34 -1.41 6.05
CA TYR A 4 -18.06 -0.29 5.17
C TYR A 4 -16.77 0.39 5.64
N TYR A 5 -15.87 0.62 4.70
CA TYR A 5 -14.58 1.26 4.97
C TYR A 5 -14.34 2.39 3.97
N HIS A 6 -13.62 3.41 4.42
CA HIS A 6 -13.08 4.44 3.53
C HIS A 6 -11.55 4.39 3.62
N ILE A 7 -10.92 3.81 2.61
CA ILE A 7 -9.48 3.57 2.57
C ILE A 7 -8.93 4.15 1.26
N CYS A 8 -7.93 5.01 1.34
CA CYS A 8 -7.29 5.60 0.17
C CYS A 8 -8.27 6.33 -0.77
N LYS A 9 -9.26 7.02 -0.20
CA LYS A 9 -10.37 7.68 -0.91
C LYS A 9 -11.30 6.72 -1.68
N LEU A 10 -11.25 5.45 -1.39
CA LEU A 10 -12.14 4.44 -1.96
C LEU A 10 -13.15 3.99 -0.90
N ASN A 11 -14.41 3.94 -1.29
CA ASN A 11 -15.49 3.36 -0.51
C ASN A 11 -15.50 1.85 -0.75
N ILE A 12 -15.24 1.08 0.29
CA ILE A 12 -15.09 -0.37 0.22
C ILE A 12 -16.19 -1.02 1.04
N THR A 13 -16.98 -1.87 0.40
CA THR A 13 -17.98 -2.69 1.08
C THR A 13 -17.53 -4.14 1.14
N LEU A 14 -17.54 -4.71 2.34
CA LEU A 14 -17.37 -6.14 2.54
C LEU A 14 -18.75 -6.75 2.87
N ASP A 15 -19.22 -7.69 2.06
CA ASP A 15 -20.45 -8.45 2.33
C ASP A 15 -20.12 -9.93 2.52
N ALA A 16 -20.32 -10.43 3.74
CA ALA A 16 -20.03 -11.80 4.12
C ALA A 16 -21.17 -12.40 4.97
N PRO A 17 -21.31 -13.73 5.02
CA PRO A 17 -22.31 -14.37 5.88
C PRO A 17 -22.17 -13.99 7.35
N TYR A 18 -20.93 -13.82 7.83
CA TYR A 18 -20.60 -13.36 9.17
C TYR A 18 -19.21 -12.69 9.18
N PHE A 19 -19.00 -11.80 10.15
CA PHE A 19 -17.70 -11.15 10.41
C PHE A 19 -17.30 -11.30 11.86
N PHE A 20 -16.01 -11.08 12.08
CA PHE A 20 -15.44 -10.96 13.40
C PHE A 20 -15.52 -9.53 13.90
N LYS A 21 -15.15 -9.41 15.16
CA LYS A 21 -15.00 -8.10 15.80
C LYS A 21 -13.89 -7.34 15.04
N SER A 22 -14.19 -6.12 14.59
CA SER A 22 -13.20 -5.23 14.00
C SER A 22 -12.05 -5.02 14.97
N GLY A 23 -10.84 -5.08 14.46
CA GLY A 23 -9.65 -4.83 15.23
C GLY A 23 -9.44 -3.34 15.51
N VAL A 24 -8.34 -3.01 16.18
CA VAL A 24 -8.04 -1.63 16.59
C VAL A 24 -7.78 -0.74 15.37
N TYR A 25 -7.09 -1.26 14.37
CA TYR A 25 -6.64 -0.48 13.22
C TYR A 25 -7.69 -0.38 12.12
N SER A 26 -8.41 -1.46 11.81
CA SER A 26 -9.49 -1.44 10.81
C SER A 26 -10.60 -0.47 11.19
N ARG A 27 -10.89 -0.31 12.49
CA ARG A 27 -11.89 0.65 12.99
C ARG A 27 -11.58 2.10 12.64
N LEU A 28 -10.31 2.46 12.47
CA LEU A 28 -9.93 3.82 12.09
C LEU A 28 -10.44 4.20 10.69
N PHE A 29 -10.75 3.20 9.88
CA PHE A 29 -11.19 3.34 8.50
C PHE A 29 -12.68 2.96 8.31
N GLU A 30 -13.34 2.42 9.34
CA GLU A 30 -14.78 2.09 9.28
C GLU A 30 -15.62 3.35 9.15
N VAL A 31 -16.62 3.29 8.28
CA VAL A 31 -17.58 4.38 8.04
C VAL A 31 -19.02 3.87 8.16
N LYS A 32 -19.97 4.78 8.18
CA LYS A 32 -21.39 4.42 8.08
C LYS A 32 -21.70 3.85 6.69
N ALA A 33 -22.79 3.09 6.59
CA ALA A 33 -23.24 2.50 5.34
C ALA A 33 -23.24 3.54 4.20
N ASP A 34 -22.62 3.15 3.08
CA ASP A 34 -22.62 3.89 1.83
C ASP A 34 -22.98 2.90 0.70
N ASP A 35 -23.98 3.25 -0.09
CA ASP A 35 -24.43 2.42 -1.21
C ASP A 35 -23.57 2.60 -2.48
N ASN A 36 -22.63 3.56 -2.47
CA ASN A 36 -21.74 3.87 -3.58
C ASN A 36 -20.34 3.28 -3.35
N ALA A 37 -20.22 1.95 -3.35
CA ALA A 37 -18.93 1.30 -3.24
C ALA A 37 -18.12 1.45 -4.54
N ASP A 38 -16.85 1.86 -4.40
CA ASP A 38 -15.83 1.76 -5.47
C ASP A 38 -15.38 0.31 -5.60
N ILE A 39 -15.25 -0.40 -4.47
CA ILE A 39 -14.90 -1.82 -4.39
C ILE A 39 -15.92 -2.54 -3.52
N TYR A 40 -16.57 -3.56 -4.08
CA TYR A 40 -17.55 -4.37 -3.37
C TYR A 40 -17.09 -5.83 -3.31
N TYR A 41 -16.80 -6.33 -2.11
CA TYR A 41 -16.40 -7.72 -1.89
C TYR A 41 -17.62 -8.58 -1.55
N HIS A 42 -17.93 -9.53 -2.42
CA HIS A 42 -18.90 -10.61 -2.21
C HIS A 42 -18.18 -11.82 -1.63
N ILE A 43 -18.22 -12.00 -0.31
CA ILE A 43 -17.48 -13.06 0.38
C ILE A 43 -18.37 -14.22 0.67
N SER A 44 -17.97 -15.42 0.26
CA SER A 44 -18.70 -16.66 0.44
C SER A 44 -17.82 -17.74 1.08
N TYR A 45 -18.40 -18.50 2.01
CA TYR A 45 -17.77 -19.68 2.59
C TYR A 45 -18.35 -20.93 1.95
N CYS A 46 -17.52 -21.78 1.36
CA CYS A 46 -17.92 -22.96 0.58
C CYS A 46 -17.20 -24.23 1.01
N ASP A 47 -17.76 -25.37 0.70
CA ASP A 47 -17.14 -26.68 0.97
C ASP A 47 -16.09 -27.01 -0.09
N SER A 48 -16.31 -26.62 -1.36
CA SER A 48 -15.34 -26.71 -2.47
C SER A 48 -15.22 -25.36 -3.14
N LEU A 49 -13.99 -25.02 -3.57
CA LEU A 49 -13.74 -23.79 -4.32
C LEU A 49 -14.27 -23.92 -5.75
N PRO A 50 -14.70 -22.82 -6.39
CA PRO A 50 -15.05 -22.83 -7.81
C PRO A 50 -13.83 -23.19 -8.65
N GLU A 51 -14.06 -23.94 -9.72
CA GLU A 51 -13.03 -24.21 -10.72
C GLU A 51 -12.95 -23.03 -11.70
N LYS A 52 -11.77 -22.89 -12.32
CA LYS A 52 -11.56 -21.89 -13.37
C LYS A 52 -12.47 -22.23 -14.57
N GLY A 53 -13.42 -21.34 -14.85
CA GLY A 53 -14.33 -21.46 -16.00
C GLY A 53 -13.70 -20.94 -17.31
N GLU A 54 -14.51 -20.90 -18.38
CA GLU A 54 -14.13 -20.20 -19.62
C GLU A 54 -13.96 -18.71 -19.33
N GLU A 55 -12.74 -18.17 -19.55
CA GLU A 55 -12.41 -16.79 -19.26
C GLU A 55 -12.84 -15.87 -20.41
N ASN A 56 -13.52 -14.78 -20.07
CA ASN A 56 -13.45 -13.56 -20.89
C ASN A 56 -12.06 -12.94 -20.71
N ALA A 57 -11.55 -12.25 -21.72
CA ALA A 57 -10.19 -11.65 -21.72
C ALA A 57 -9.92 -10.75 -20.49
N ASP A 58 -10.96 -10.22 -19.85
CA ASP A 58 -10.89 -9.30 -18.71
C ASP A 58 -11.24 -9.97 -17.36
N SER A 59 -11.67 -11.23 -17.36
CA SER A 59 -11.98 -11.97 -16.15
C SER A 59 -10.70 -12.51 -15.51
N VAL A 60 -10.45 -12.12 -14.27
CA VAL A 60 -9.29 -12.58 -13.48
C VAL A 60 -9.75 -13.61 -12.48
N PHE A 61 -9.14 -14.78 -12.52
CA PHE A 61 -9.35 -15.87 -11.57
C PHE A 61 -8.03 -16.17 -10.88
N LEU A 62 -8.00 -15.98 -9.56
CA LEU A 62 -6.81 -16.16 -8.75
C LEU A 62 -7.05 -17.19 -7.66
N ASP A 63 -6.22 -18.21 -7.64
CA ASP A 63 -6.18 -19.22 -6.59
C ASP A 63 -5.05 -18.87 -5.62
N PHE A 64 -5.38 -18.79 -4.34
CA PHE A 64 -4.42 -18.48 -3.27
C PHE A 64 -4.32 -19.67 -2.31
N PRO A 65 -3.26 -20.47 -2.42
CA PRO A 65 -3.02 -21.54 -1.47
C PRO A 65 -2.73 -20.95 -0.07
N MET A 66 -3.28 -21.61 0.94
CA MET A 66 -3.03 -21.32 2.34
C MET A 66 -2.26 -22.49 2.98
N GLY A 67 -0.94 -22.42 2.86
CA GLY A 67 -0.07 -23.55 3.24
C GLY A 67 -0.14 -24.69 2.21
N ALA A 68 -0.34 -25.93 2.69
CA ALA A 68 -0.50 -27.10 1.81
C ALA A 68 -1.92 -27.26 1.24
N ASP A 69 -2.85 -26.39 1.65
CA ASP A 69 -4.26 -26.46 1.28
C ASP A 69 -4.66 -25.33 0.32
N GLU A 70 -5.60 -25.65 -0.58
CA GLU A 70 -6.33 -24.61 -1.33
C GLU A 70 -7.02 -23.66 -0.33
N GLY A 71 -6.69 -22.36 -0.38
CA GLY A 71 -7.15 -21.39 0.63
C GLY A 71 -8.38 -20.63 0.25
N SER A 72 -8.28 -19.86 -0.83
CA SER A 72 -9.34 -18.99 -1.35
C SER A 72 -9.18 -18.79 -2.84
N VAL A 73 -10.30 -18.50 -3.50
CA VAL A 73 -10.35 -18.04 -4.90
C VAL A 73 -10.90 -16.64 -4.93
N VAL A 74 -10.26 -15.77 -5.71
CA VAL A 74 -10.71 -14.40 -5.98
C VAL A 74 -10.99 -14.25 -7.46
N VAL A 75 -12.20 -13.79 -7.79
CA VAL A 75 -12.65 -13.58 -9.17
C VAL A 75 -13.14 -12.15 -9.35
N PHE A 76 -12.68 -11.46 -10.39
CA PHE A 76 -13.13 -10.11 -10.70
C PHE A 76 -12.88 -9.77 -12.18
N ASP A 77 -13.53 -8.70 -12.64
CA ASP A 77 -13.26 -8.07 -13.94
C ASP A 77 -12.16 -7.02 -13.78
N SER A 78 -11.04 -7.18 -14.48
CA SER A 78 -9.88 -6.27 -14.36
C SER A 78 -10.12 -4.85 -14.90
N LYS A 79 -11.13 -4.64 -15.75
CA LYS A 79 -11.48 -3.30 -16.25
C LYS A 79 -12.14 -2.43 -15.20
N THR A 80 -12.98 -3.04 -14.37
CA THR A 80 -13.73 -2.31 -13.36
C THR A 80 -13.14 -2.49 -11.95
N ALA A 81 -12.65 -3.68 -11.65
CA ALA A 81 -12.19 -4.12 -10.33
C ALA A 81 -13.15 -3.70 -9.20
N ARG A 82 -14.46 -3.64 -9.52
CA ARG A 82 -15.49 -3.14 -8.60
C ARG A 82 -16.12 -4.26 -7.81
N ASP A 83 -16.65 -5.27 -8.49
CA ASP A 83 -17.29 -6.43 -7.86
C ASP A 83 -16.27 -7.56 -7.74
N ILE A 84 -15.84 -7.84 -6.53
CA ILE A 84 -14.81 -8.82 -6.20
C ILE A 84 -15.47 -10.00 -5.50
N TYR A 85 -15.48 -11.15 -6.13
CA TYR A 85 -16.02 -12.38 -5.55
C TYR A 85 -14.91 -13.17 -4.88
N VAL A 86 -15.05 -13.40 -3.57
CA VAL A 86 -14.08 -14.14 -2.76
C VAL A 86 -14.73 -15.40 -2.21
N TYR A 87 -14.18 -16.53 -2.57
CA TYR A 87 -14.62 -17.85 -2.10
C TYR A 87 -13.57 -18.41 -1.15
N ILE A 88 -13.98 -18.74 0.06
CA ILE A 88 -13.10 -19.25 1.11
C ILE A 88 -13.64 -20.60 1.58
N LYS A 89 -12.78 -21.63 1.66
CA LYS A 89 -13.21 -22.91 2.23
C LYS A 89 -13.68 -22.70 3.67
N LYS A 90 -14.80 -23.30 4.06
CA LYS A 90 -15.39 -23.19 5.40
C LYS A 90 -14.40 -23.51 6.51
N ARG A 91 -13.50 -24.50 6.32
CA ARG A 91 -12.44 -24.84 7.27
C ARG A 91 -11.43 -23.71 7.51
N ASN A 92 -11.29 -22.80 6.55
CA ASN A 92 -10.36 -21.66 6.59
C ASN A 92 -11.07 -20.33 6.93
N ALA A 93 -12.37 -20.37 7.25
CA ALA A 93 -13.16 -19.17 7.55
C ALA A 93 -12.56 -18.31 8.69
N ASN A 94 -11.77 -18.95 9.57
CA ASN A 94 -11.07 -18.27 10.67
C ASN A 94 -10.05 -17.23 10.21
N ILE A 95 -9.62 -17.25 8.95
CA ILE A 95 -8.63 -16.29 8.45
C ILE A 95 -9.16 -14.85 8.45
N LEU A 96 -10.47 -14.68 8.20
CA LEU A 96 -11.09 -13.36 8.31
C LEU A 96 -11.34 -12.93 9.76
N MET A 97 -10.98 -13.78 10.75
CA MET A 97 -11.05 -13.47 12.18
C MET A 97 -9.88 -12.62 12.66
N ASP A 98 -8.75 -12.69 11.99
CA ASP A 98 -7.58 -11.93 12.36
C ASP A 98 -7.49 -10.68 11.48
N GLU A 99 -7.66 -9.52 12.11
CA GLU A 99 -7.58 -8.22 11.46
C GLU A 99 -6.31 -8.06 10.61
N ARG A 100 -5.20 -8.65 11.03
CA ARG A 100 -3.91 -8.53 10.35
C ARG A 100 -3.93 -9.14 8.94
N PHE A 101 -4.80 -10.14 8.72
CA PHE A 101 -4.87 -10.90 7.48
C PHE A 101 -6.10 -10.62 6.63
N ILE A 102 -7.13 -9.92 7.16
CA ILE A 102 -8.38 -9.72 6.42
C ILE A 102 -8.14 -9.05 5.07
N PHE A 103 -7.44 -7.94 5.04
CA PHE A 103 -7.20 -7.19 3.82
C PHE A 103 -6.17 -7.85 2.90
N ASP A 104 -5.19 -8.58 3.44
CA ASP A 104 -4.25 -9.39 2.65
C ASP A 104 -4.98 -10.58 1.99
N THR A 105 -5.91 -11.24 2.71
CA THR A 105 -6.75 -12.32 2.16
C THR A 105 -7.66 -11.82 1.05
N LEU A 106 -8.20 -10.63 1.18
CA LEU A 106 -9.06 -9.99 0.18
C LEU A 106 -8.26 -9.37 -0.98
N LYS A 107 -6.93 -9.44 -0.96
CA LYS A 107 -6.05 -8.85 -1.99
C LYS A 107 -6.30 -7.36 -2.19
N LEU A 108 -6.60 -6.66 -1.11
CA LEU A 108 -6.98 -5.25 -1.19
C LEU A 108 -5.92 -4.39 -1.88
N THR A 109 -4.64 -4.58 -1.55
CA THR A 109 -3.53 -3.81 -2.14
C THR A 109 -3.36 -4.05 -3.64
N ASP A 110 -3.64 -5.28 -4.10
CA ASP A 110 -3.62 -5.65 -5.51
C ASP A 110 -4.80 -5.01 -6.26
N ILE A 111 -6.02 -5.12 -5.68
CA ILE A 111 -7.24 -4.56 -6.28
C ILE A 111 -7.20 -3.03 -6.35
N MET A 112 -6.68 -2.36 -5.32
CA MET A 112 -6.58 -0.90 -5.30
C MET A 112 -5.72 -0.33 -6.44
N MET A 113 -4.80 -1.12 -7.03
CA MET A 113 -4.01 -0.65 -8.17
C MET A 113 -4.87 -0.29 -9.39
N PHE A 114 -5.99 -1.00 -9.62
CA PHE A 114 -6.95 -0.68 -10.70
C PHE A 114 -7.75 0.61 -10.42
N HIS A 115 -7.69 1.11 -9.19
CA HIS A 115 -8.28 2.38 -8.76
C HIS A 115 -7.22 3.49 -8.55
N ASN A 116 -6.08 3.40 -9.25
CA ASN A 116 -4.98 4.37 -9.18
C ASN A 116 -4.39 4.54 -7.76
N VAL A 117 -4.31 3.46 -7.00
CA VAL A 117 -3.69 3.45 -5.66
C VAL A 117 -2.59 2.42 -5.62
N MET A 118 -1.36 2.85 -5.32
CA MET A 118 -0.20 1.96 -5.17
C MET A 118 0.23 1.88 -3.71
N THR A 119 0.39 0.69 -3.19
CA THR A 119 0.87 0.46 -1.83
C THR A 119 2.37 0.19 -1.82
N LEU A 120 3.09 0.87 -0.93
CA LEU A 120 4.52 0.69 -0.70
C LEU A 120 4.78 0.13 0.70
N HIS A 121 5.76 -0.75 0.80
CA HIS A 121 6.36 -1.14 2.07
C HIS A 121 7.27 -0.01 2.55
N SER A 122 6.70 0.95 3.24
CA SER A 122 7.35 2.19 3.61
C SER A 122 6.90 2.71 4.97
N SER A 123 7.78 3.45 5.64
CA SER A 123 7.38 4.33 6.73
C SER A 123 6.96 5.67 6.16
N LEU A 124 5.72 6.09 6.44
CA LEU A 124 5.15 7.36 6.00
C LEU A 124 5.34 8.43 7.08
N VAL A 125 6.03 9.51 6.71
CA VAL A 125 6.34 10.60 7.63
C VAL A 125 5.85 11.92 7.04
N ASN A 126 5.17 12.71 7.88
CA ASN A 126 4.82 14.10 7.56
C ASN A 126 5.99 15.01 7.92
N ILE A 127 6.58 15.62 6.91
CA ILE A 127 7.68 16.59 7.01
C ILE A 127 7.19 17.91 6.41
N ASN A 128 7.04 18.94 7.24
CA ASN A 128 6.59 20.27 6.81
C ASN A 128 5.31 20.24 5.95
N ASN A 129 4.27 19.53 6.42
CA ASN A 129 2.99 19.35 5.75
C ASN A 129 3.07 18.65 4.38
N SER A 130 4.08 17.83 4.17
CA SER A 130 4.22 16.99 2.99
C SER A 130 4.66 15.59 3.37
N ALA A 131 4.22 14.60 2.60
CA ALA A 131 4.56 13.20 2.83
C ALA A 131 5.93 12.85 2.28
N VAL A 132 6.72 12.15 3.06
CA VAL A 132 7.91 11.45 2.61
C VAL A 132 7.75 9.96 2.97
N HIS A 133 7.94 9.10 1.97
CA HIS A 133 7.96 7.65 2.12
C HIS A 133 9.40 7.16 2.26
N PHE A 134 9.75 6.56 3.36
CA PHE A 134 11.02 5.84 3.51
C PHE A 134 10.82 4.38 3.14
N CYS A 135 11.38 3.97 2.00
CA CYS A 135 11.24 2.64 1.40
C CYS A 135 12.57 1.88 1.56
N ALA A 136 12.49 0.62 1.98
CA ALA A 136 13.64 -0.28 2.03
C ALA A 136 13.19 -1.70 2.41
N PRO A 137 14.01 -2.74 2.18
CA PRO A 137 13.78 -4.06 2.74
C PRO A 137 13.67 -4.04 4.27
N SER A 138 13.08 -5.09 4.84
CA SER A 138 12.99 -5.21 6.30
C SER A 138 14.38 -5.17 6.95
N GLY A 139 14.50 -4.45 8.07
CA GLY A 139 15.77 -4.30 8.79
C GLY A 139 16.78 -3.31 8.22
N THR A 140 16.51 -2.66 7.06
CA THR A 140 17.46 -1.72 6.44
C THR A 140 17.48 -0.33 7.10
N GLY A 141 16.43 0.04 7.87
CA GLY A 141 16.45 1.31 8.60
C GLY A 141 15.27 2.27 8.36
N LYS A 142 14.14 1.84 7.73
CA LYS A 142 12.94 2.67 7.55
C LYS A 142 12.47 3.33 8.85
N SER A 143 12.24 2.51 9.89
CA SER A 143 11.80 3.01 11.19
C SER A 143 12.85 3.88 11.87
N THR A 144 14.13 3.57 11.68
CA THR A 144 15.24 4.38 12.18
C THR A 144 15.22 5.77 11.57
N GLN A 145 15.09 5.88 10.24
CA GLN A 145 14.98 7.18 9.56
C GLN A 145 13.75 7.96 10.01
N ALA A 146 12.59 7.31 10.10
CA ALA A 146 11.38 7.95 10.60
C ALA A 146 11.57 8.54 12.02
N GLU A 147 12.19 7.79 12.94
CA GLU A 147 12.48 8.25 14.30
C GLU A 147 13.56 9.35 14.33
N LEU A 148 14.55 9.35 13.43
CA LEU A 148 15.53 10.44 13.32
C LEU A 148 14.84 11.75 12.88
N TRP A 149 13.95 11.71 11.91
CA TRP A 149 13.16 12.87 11.49
C TRP A 149 12.26 13.40 12.60
N LYS A 150 11.60 12.50 13.34
CA LYS A 150 10.84 12.86 14.53
C LYS A 150 11.71 13.52 15.59
N LYS A 151 12.90 12.97 15.85
CA LYS A 151 13.83 13.47 16.87
C LYS A 151 14.42 14.83 16.50
N TYR A 152 14.88 15.01 15.26
CA TYR A 152 15.65 16.19 14.86
C TYR A 152 14.84 17.28 14.18
N ARG A 153 13.65 16.96 13.66
CA ARG A 153 12.78 17.91 12.93
C ARG A 153 11.33 17.92 13.41
N SER A 154 11.05 17.23 14.51
CA SER A 154 9.68 17.12 15.06
C SER A 154 8.67 16.60 14.03
N ALA A 155 9.11 15.81 13.06
CA ALA A 155 8.27 15.22 12.04
C ALA A 155 7.31 14.20 12.65
N LYS A 156 6.11 14.05 12.08
CA LYS A 156 5.09 13.12 12.55
C LYS A 156 5.14 11.83 11.74
N ILE A 157 5.33 10.69 12.40
CA ILE A 157 5.19 9.38 11.78
C ILE A 157 3.70 9.07 11.66
N ILE A 158 3.21 8.82 10.44
CA ILE A 158 1.81 8.55 10.14
C ILE A 158 1.54 7.05 10.07
N ASN A 159 2.44 6.29 9.42
CA ASN A 159 2.40 4.84 9.36
C ASN A 159 3.82 4.27 9.33
N GLY A 160 4.05 3.19 10.05
CA GLY A 160 5.39 2.60 10.22
C GLY A 160 5.69 1.40 9.31
N ASP A 161 4.72 0.94 8.47
CA ASP A 161 4.87 -0.32 7.74
C ASP A 161 4.43 -0.25 6.27
N LYS A 162 3.15 0.11 6.03
CA LYS A 162 2.59 0.18 4.67
C LYS A 162 1.85 1.51 4.47
N SER A 163 2.14 2.18 3.38
CA SER A 163 1.47 3.41 2.99
C SER A 163 1.16 3.43 1.50
N ALA A 164 0.21 4.26 1.11
CA ALA A 164 -0.28 4.32 -0.26
C ALA A 164 0.07 5.65 -0.94
N LEU A 165 0.31 5.58 -2.24
CA LEU A 165 0.27 6.68 -3.19
C LEU A 165 -1.06 6.63 -3.93
N ILE A 166 -1.83 7.72 -3.91
CA ILE A 166 -3.13 7.87 -4.56
C ILE A 166 -2.96 8.87 -5.69
N PHE A 167 -3.13 8.43 -6.93
CA PHE A 167 -3.01 9.28 -8.11
C PHE A 167 -4.36 9.92 -8.41
N THR A 168 -4.41 11.24 -8.33
CA THR A 168 -5.60 12.05 -8.61
C THR A 168 -5.33 13.04 -9.75
N PRO A 169 -6.36 13.63 -10.37
CA PRO A 169 -6.15 14.69 -11.36
C PRO A 169 -5.36 15.90 -10.83
N ASP A 170 -5.43 16.15 -9.53
CA ASP A 170 -4.80 17.31 -8.87
C ASP A 170 -3.39 16.99 -8.35
N GLY A 171 -2.90 15.76 -8.51
CA GLY A 171 -1.58 15.32 -8.07
C GLY A 171 -1.59 14.01 -7.29
N VAL A 172 -0.52 13.74 -6.57
CA VAL A 172 -0.34 12.51 -5.81
C VAL A 172 -0.50 12.76 -4.32
N LEU A 173 -1.42 12.04 -3.70
CA LEU A 173 -1.61 12.03 -2.25
C LEU A 173 -0.99 10.78 -1.65
N SER A 174 -0.51 10.91 -0.43
CA SER A 174 -0.12 9.79 0.42
C SER A 174 -1.20 9.49 1.44
N ALA A 175 -1.40 8.22 1.74
CA ALA A 175 -2.32 7.77 2.77
C ALA A 175 -1.72 6.65 3.62
N SER A 176 -2.16 6.59 4.86
CA SER A 176 -1.96 5.42 5.71
C SER A 176 -2.96 4.32 5.32
N LEU A 177 -2.58 3.09 5.63
CA LEU A 177 -3.39 1.89 5.43
C LEU A 177 -3.63 1.19 6.78
N PRO A 178 -4.64 0.33 6.91
CA PRO A 178 -4.91 -0.41 8.15
C PRO A 178 -3.87 -1.52 8.43
N PHE A 179 -2.63 -1.27 8.06
CA PHE A 179 -1.47 -2.14 8.30
C PHE A 179 -0.40 -1.32 9.03
N CYS A 180 -0.02 -1.71 10.23
CA CYS A 180 0.91 -0.93 11.05
C CYS A 180 2.17 -1.70 11.45
N GLY A 181 2.30 -2.97 11.03
CA GLY A 181 3.44 -3.82 11.35
C GLY A 181 3.75 -3.87 12.83
N THR A 182 5.03 -3.99 13.16
CA THR A 182 5.50 -4.03 14.57
C THR A 182 5.54 -2.65 15.24
N SER A 183 5.45 -1.57 14.48
CA SER A 183 5.49 -0.20 15.02
C SER A 183 4.22 0.16 15.80
N GLY A 184 3.09 -0.47 15.46
CA GLY A 184 1.77 -0.12 16.00
C GLY A 184 1.30 1.29 15.62
N ILE A 185 2.01 1.99 14.73
CA ILE A 185 1.66 3.35 14.31
C ILE A 185 0.82 3.28 13.03
N CYS A 186 -0.42 3.75 13.14
CA CYS A 186 -1.37 3.81 12.03
C CYS A 186 -2.41 4.90 12.33
N GLU A 187 -2.53 5.87 11.44
CA GLU A 187 -3.55 6.92 11.52
C GLU A 187 -4.31 6.98 10.20
N ASN A 188 -5.62 7.22 10.21
CA ASN A 188 -6.36 7.52 8.99
C ASN A 188 -6.06 8.97 8.58
N TYR A 189 -5.11 9.13 7.66
CA TYR A 189 -4.54 10.42 7.30
C TYR A 189 -4.21 10.50 5.81
N TYR A 190 -4.45 11.67 5.21
CA TYR A 190 -4.15 11.99 3.82
C TYR A 190 -3.31 13.25 3.76
N ILE A 191 -2.30 13.27 2.90
CA ILE A 191 -1.37 14.39 2.77
C ILE A 191 -0.75 14.40 1.36
N ASN A 192 -0.40 15.56 0.83
CA ASN A 192 0.29 15.66 -0.46
C ASN A 192 1.64 14.94 -0.42
N THR A 193 1.91 14.17 -1.46
CA THR A 193 3.17 13.45 -1.59
C THR A 193 4.29 14.40 -2.02
N ARG A 194 5.40 14.39 -1.29
CA ARG A 194 6.61 15.13 -1.65
C ARG A 194 7.64 14.22 -2.28
N ALA A 195 7.98 13.11 -1.63
CA ALA A 195 9.05 12.24 -2.10
C ALA A 195 8.89 10.79 -1.66
N ALA A 196 9.50 9.88 -2.45
CA ALA A 196 9.83 8.53 -2.04
C ALA A 196 11.36 8.39 -1.94
N VAL A 197 11.85 7.92 -0.81
CA VAL A 197 13.28 7.82 -0.49
C VAL A 197 13.63 6.36 -0.24
N PHE A 198 14.42 5.79 -1.14
CA PHE A 198 14.88 4.42 -1.07
C PHE A 198 16.19 4.35 -0.29
N LEU A 199 16.15 3.65 0.85
CA LEU A 199 17.27 3.60 1.79
C LEU A 199 18.19 2.41 1.52
N SER A 200 19.46 2.63 1.72
CA SER A 200 20.49 1.60 1.89
C SER A 200 21.43 1.96 3.04
N GLN A 201 22.02 0.94 3.67
CA GLN A 201 23.06 1.15 4.66
C GLN A 201 24.37 1.52 3.97
N GLY A 202 25.08 2.49 4.50
CA GLY A 202 26.35 2.95 3.97
C GLY A 202 27.29 3.43 5.08
N ASP A 203 28.52 3.75 4.71
CA ASP A 203 29.57 4.30 5.59
C ASP A 203 29.57 5.84 5.63
N LYS A 204 28.71 6.46 4.82
CA LYS A 204 28.52 7.90 4.74
C LYS A 204 27.11 8.23 4.21
N ASN A 205 26.65 9.46 4.47
CA ASN A 205 25.38 9.95 3.99
C ASN A 205 25.51 10.51 2.57
N VAL A 206 24.99 9.79 1.59
CA VAL A 206 25.01 10.17 0.17
C VAL A 206 23.63 10.01 -0.42
N ILE A 207 23.15 11.08 -1.07
CA ILE A 207 21.87 11.09 -1.78
C ILE A 207 22.09 11.23 -3.29
N SER A 208 21.29 10.54 -4.08
CA SER A 208 21.26 10.64 -5.54
C SER A 208 19.85 10.57 -6.07
N LYS A 209 19.65 11.03 -7.31
CA LYS A 209 18.42 10.80 -8.08
C LYS A 209 18.64 9.58 -8.97
N PRO A 210 17.89 8.49 -8.75
CA PRO A 210 17.99 7.30 -9.59
C PRO A 210 17.45 7.59 -11.00
N ASP A 211 17.98 6.90 -12.00
CA ASP A 211 17.41 6.89 -13.35
C ASP A 211 16.12 6.06 -13.41
N LEU A 212 15.42 6.07 -14.56
CA LEU A 212 14.14 5.38 -14.70
C LEU A 212 14.25 3.85 -14.49
N GLY A 213 15.34 3.24 -14.93
CA GLY A 213 15.58 1.79 -14.76
C GLY A 213 15.82 1.45 -13.30
N GLU A 214 16.58 2.27 -12.58
CA GLU A 214 16.83 2.15 -11.15
C GLU A 214 15.51 2.38 -10.36
N ILE A 215 14.72 3.40 -10.72
CA ILE A 215 13.40 3.65 -10.13
C ILE A 215 12.52 2.42 -10.25
N PHE A 216 12.45 1.82 -11.43
CA PHE A 216 11.64 0.65 -11.68
C PHE A 216 12.08 -0.53 -10.81
N SER A 217 13.39 -0.77 -10.71
CA SER A 217 13.96 -1.82 -9.85
C SER A 217 13.64 -1.60 -8.37
N LEU A 218 13.88 -0.38 -7.87
CA LEU A 218 13.64 -0.01 -6.47
C LEU A 218 12.17 -0.13 -6.08
N MET A 219 11.28 0.40 -6.92
CA MET A 219 9.84 0.38 -6.64
C MET A 219 9.26 -1.03 -6.77
N SER A 220 9.67 -1.82 -7.76
CA SER A 220 9.22 -3.21 -7.93
C SER A 220 9.58 -4.08 -6.72
N ARG A 221 10.66 -3.77 -6.02
CA ARG A 221 11.06 -4.45 -4.79
C ARG A 221 10.17 -4.11 -3.59
N ASP A 222 9.76 -2.84 -3.49
CA ASP A 222 9.08 -2.31 -2.29
C ASP A 222 7.55 -2.12 -2.48
N ILE A 223 7.02 -2.33 -3.71
CA ILE A 223 5.57 -2.35 -3.94
C ILE A 223 4.93 -3.57 -3.25
N VAL A 224 3.80 -3.34 -2.61
CA VAL A 224 3.02 -4.41 -1.98
C VAL A 224 1.97 -4.89 -2.97
N ALA A 225 2.38 -5.78 -3.87
CA ALA A 225 1.52 -6.37 -4.89
C ALA A 225 2.02 -7.76 -5.29
N ASN A 226 1.10 -8.63 -5.73
CA ASN A 226 1.46 -9.94 -6.27
C ASN A 226 1.85 -9.83 -7.75
N THR A 227 3.03 -9.29 -8.03
CA THR A 227 3.54 -9.08 -9.39
C THR A 227 3.90 -10.36 -10.14
N SER A 228 3.77 -11.55 -9.53
CA SER A 228 3.85 -12.83 -10.26
C SER A 228 2.61 -13.07 -11.15
N VAL A 229 1.51 -12.37 -10.89
CA VAL A 229 0.29 -12.41 -11.69
C VAL A 229 0.36 -11.32 -12.77
N PRO A 230 0.28 -11.65 -14.06
CA PRO A 230 0.53 -10.70 -15.15
C PRO A 230 -0.33 -9.43 -15.10
N VAL A 231 -1.61 -9.54 -14.75
CA VAL A 231 -2.50 -8.37 -14.67
C VAL A 231 -2.09 -7.40 -13.56
N PHE A 232 -1.62 -7.92 -12.42
CA PHE A 232 -1.10 -7.08 -11.35
C PHE A 232 0.28 -6.50 -11.68
N ALA A 233 1.13 -7.28 -12.38
CA ALA A 233 2.42 -6.78 -12.87
C ALA A 233 2.24 -5.59 -13.82
N SER A 234 1.27 -5.66 -14.72
CA SER A 234 0.95 -4.57 -15.66
C SER A 234 0.43 -3.33 -14.93
N ALA A 235 -0.50 -3.49 -13.99
CA ALA A 235 -1.02 -2.39 -13.18
C ALA A 235 0.09 -1.74 -12.33
N ALA A 236 0.96 -2.55 -11.72
CA ALA A 236 2.10 -2.07 -10.94
C ALA A 236 3.07 -1.26 -11.82
N ALA A 237 3.41 -1.75 -13.03
CA ALA A 237 4.31 -1.07 -13.95
C ALA A 237 3.77 0.32 -14.35
N GLU A 238 2.47 0.43 -14.64
CA GLU A 238 1.82 1.70 -14.96
C GLU A 238 1.92 2.70 -13.79
N LEU A 239 1.64 2.25 -12.56
CA LEU A 239 1.70 3.10 -11.37
C LEU A 239 3.13 3.50 -11.00
N ILE A 240 4.13 2.64 -11.25
CA ILE A 240 5.55 2.99 -11.10
C ILE A 240 5.93 4.12 -12.08
N LEU A 241 5.51 4.03 -13.33
CA LEU A 241 5.74 5.10 -14.31
C LEU A 241 5.07 6.40 -13.90
N LYS A 242 3.80 6.36 -13.44
CA LYS A 242 3.10 7.54 -12.90
C LYS A 242 3.85 8.14 -11.71
N THR A 243 4.42 7.29 -10.83
CA THR A 243 5.21 7.78 -9.68
C THR A 243 6.46 8.49 -10.15
N ALA A 244 7.21 7.90 -11.08
CA ALA A 244 8.44 8.50 -11.61
C ALA A 244 8.20 9.88 -12.26
N GLN A 245 7.01 10.11 -12.80
CA GLN A 245 6.63 11.38 -13.45
C GLN A 245 6.16 12.46 -12.45
N ASN A 246 5.59 12.08 -11.31
CA ASN A 246 4.85 12.98 -10.44
C ASN A 246 5.41 13.12 -9.02
N VAL A 247 6.36 12.27 -8.61
CA VAL A 247 6.92 12.23 -7.26
C VAL A 247 8.43 12.34 -7.32
N ASP A 248 9.03 13.13 -6.43
CA ASP A 248 10.49 13.14 -6.30
C ASP A 248 10.99 11.80 -5.76
N ILE A 249 11.94 11.19 -6.45
CA ILE A 249 12.50 9.90 -6.05
C ILE A 249 13.99 10.08 -5.75
N PHE A 250 14.40 9.59 -4.58
CA PHE A 250 15.80 9.64 -4.12
C PHE A 250 16.27 8.26 -3.68
N SER A 251 17.54 7.98 -3.92
CA SER A 251 18.30 6.92 -3.27
C SER A 251 19.18 7.55 -2.19
N LEU A 252 19.06 7.08 -0.94
CA LEU A 252 19.82 7.57 0.20
C LEU A 252 20.60 6.41 0.83
N SER A 253 21.91 6.39 0.59
CA SER A 253 22.86 5.56 1.36
C SER A 253 23.21 6.32 2.61
N CYS A 254 22.98 5.74 3.81
CA CYS A 254 23.08 6.53 5.02
C CYS A 254 23.52 5.76 6.27
N LEU A 255 24.05 6.54 7.21
CA LEU A 255 24.24 6.19 8.60
C LEU A 255 22.96 6.49 9.42
N PRO A 256 22.78 5.86 10.58
CA PRO A 256 21.66 6.15 11.47
C PRO A 256 21.92 7.39 12.35
N ASP A 257 22.17 8.55 11.74
CA ASP A 257 22.59 9.78 12.43
C ASP A 257 21.86 11.05 11.94
N ALA A 258 22.17 12.21 12.54
CA ALA A 258 21.61 13.50 12.16
C ALA A 258 22.03 13.92 10.74
N GLY A 259 23.20 13.54 10.28
CA GLY A 259 23.70 13.86 8.95
C GLY A 259 22.83 13.26 7.83
N ALA A 260 22.20 12.11 8.07
CA ALA A 260 21.23 11.54 7.11
C ALA A 260 19.98 12.43 6.94
N VAL A 261 19.50 13.03 8.05
CA VAL A 261 18.38 13.97 8.03
C VAL A 261 18.76 15.24 7.28
N GLU A 262 19.92 15.83 7.57
CA GLU A 262 20.45 17.04 6.93
C GLU A 262 20.66 16.83 5.41
N THR A 263 21.22 15.68 5.02
CA THR A 263 21.45 15.33 3.62
C THR A 263 20.16 15.29 2.82
N LEU A 264 19.11 14.63 3.36
CA LEU A 264 17.82 14.58 2.70
C LEU A 264 17.10 15.92 2.75
N GLU A 265 17.14 16.65 3.86
CA GLU A 265 16.53 17.98 4.00
C GLU A 265 17.06 18.96 2.94
N HIS A 266 18.36 18.97 2.72
CA HIS A 266 18.98 19.79 1.67
C HIS A 266 18.48 19.40 0.27
N ALA A 267 18.36 18.10 -0.03
CA ALA A 267 17.86 17.63 -1.32
C ALA A 267 16.38 17.97 -1.54
N LEU A 268 15.55 17.92 -0.48
CA LEU A 268 14.13 18.32 -0.54
C LEU A 268 13.97 19.85 -0.74
N SER A 269 14.90 20.67 -0.25
CA SER A 269 14.85 22.14 -0.35
C SER A 269 15.26 22.66 -1.73
N ASN A 270 16.21 22.03 -2.40
CA ASN A 270 16.79 22.52 -3.67
C ASN A 270 15.82 22.52 -4.88
N LYS A 271 14.60 21.99 -4.78
CA LYS A 271 13.61 22.02 -5.86
C LYS A 271 12.60 23.16 -5.77
N THR A 272 12.62 23.92 -4.68
CA THR A 272 11.73 25.08 -4.51
C THR A 272 12.18 26.29 -5.33
N GLU A 273 13.43 26.34 -5.76
CA GLU A 273 13.99 27.49 -6.49
C GLU A 273 13.86 27.39 -8.04
N GLY A 274 13.41 26.25 -8.58
CA GLY A 274 13.31 26.00 -10.02
C GLY A 274 11.91 26.18 -10.64
N MET A 275 10.91 26.63 -9.88
CA MET A 275 9.53 26.84 -10.32
C MET A 275 9.00 28.26 -9.99
N ALA A 276 9.85 29.25 -9.99
CA ALA A 276 9.48 30.67 -9.93
C ALA A 276 9.62 31.35 -11.29
#